data_45208c75e7a08696818a8230f94733b9
#
_entry.id   45208c75e7a08696818a8230f94733b9
#
_cell.length_a   1.000
_cell.length_b   1.000
_cell.length_c   1.000
_cell.angle_alpha   90.00
_cell.angle_beta   90.00
_cell.angle_gamma   90.00
#
_symmetry.space_group_name_H-M   'P 1'
#
loop_
_entity.id
_entity.type
_entity.pdbx_description
1 polymer ?
#
loop_
_entity_poly.entity_id
_entity_poly.type
_entity_poly.pdbx_seq_one_letter_code
_entity_poly.pdbx_strand_id
1 'polypeptide(L)'
;MSTLDKIFEEINKAESIVILTHENPDGDAVGTSLALYNALKLYGKNNVDVIIPECPKTFNFLPGSSEIKKESNVENYDLAIAVDCASFDMLNGLSKKFEDATTTVVIDHHGTNNMFGDYNFVNPDAPACAEVMIVALSAFKLEINKEIGTCLLVGIITDTGGFKYQGVTAETFEFVAGLLRKGVNVSDTYRKVLQVKTKSAFELTRAANNRIEFFEDGKIAYTYVTLEDYEKFNAVAGDHEGIVDIGRDIEGVEVSIFIREIKGKGLKVSLRSNDKVNVDEIALLYGGGGHP
;
A
#
# COMPACT_ATOMS: atom_id res chain seq x y z
N MET A 1 22.39 -13.50 17.04
CA MET A 1 21.52 -13.78 15.91
C MET A 1 20.56 -12.62 15.79
N SER A 2 20.52 -11.93 14.68
CA SER A 2 19.63 -10.80 14.46
C SER A 2 18.17 -11.26 14.30
N THR A 3 17.21 -10.35 14.37
CA THR A 3 15.80 -10.67 14.09
C THR A 3 15.63 -11.25 12.68
N LEU A 4 16.32 -10.70 11.69
CA LEU A 4 16.30 -11.21 10.31
C LEU A 4 16.88 -12.63 10.20
N ASP A 5 17.94 -12.97 10.95
CA ASP A 5 18.48 -14.34 10.95
C ASP A 5 17.42 -15.33 11.45
N LYS A 6 16.69 -14.96 12.52
CA LYS A 6 15.61 -15.80 13.08
C LYS A 6 14.43 -15.96 12.10
N ILE A 7 14.00 -14.86 11.48
CA ILE A 7 12.95 -14.89 10.44
C ILE A 7 13.37 -15.83 9.30
N PHE A 8 14.63 -15.75 8.86
CA PHE A 8 15.11 -16.59 7.78
C PHE A 8 15.20 -18.07 8.18
N GLU A 9 15.53 -18.37 9.45
CA GLU A 9 15.46 -19.74 9.96
C GLU A 9 14.03 -20.28 9.94
N GLU A 10 13.03 -19.49 10.36
CA GLU A 10 11.62 -19.91 10.31
C GLU A 10 11.14 -20.09 8.86
N ILE A 11 11.52 -19.21 7.94
CA ILE A 11 11.27 -19.40 6.51
C ILE A 11 11.86 -20.74 6.02
N ASN A 12 13.09 -21.07 6.42
CA ASN A 12 13.72 -22.33 6.01
C ASN A 12 13.01 -23.57 6.55
N LYS A 13 12.58 -23.55 7.80
CA LYS A 13 11.87 -24.67 8.46
C LYS A 13 10.45 -24.89 7.93
N ALA A 14 9.74 -23.81 7.58
CA ALA A 14 8.35 -23.88 7.17
C ALA A 14 8.18 -24.67 5.86
N GLU A 15 7.25 -25.63 5.86
CA GLU A 15 6.80 -26.35 4.67
C GLU A 15 5.62 -25.65 3.99
N SER A 16 4.84 -24.88 4.76
CA SER A 16 3.70 -24.08 4.29
C SER A 16 3.80 -22.65 4.81
N ILE A 17 3.69 -21.67 3.91
CA ILE A 17 3.83 -20.25 4.20
C ILE A 17 2.61 -19.49 3.68
N VAL A 18 2.08 -18.56 4.46
CA VAL A 18 1.09 -17.59 4.00
C VAL A 18 1.61 -16.18 4.16
N ILE A 19 1.42 -15.37 3.12
CA ILE A 19 1.70 -13.94 3.11
C ILE A 19 0.35 -13.21 3.16
N LEU A 20 0.23 -12.34 4.15
CA LEU A 20 -0.97 -11.56 4.44
C LEU A 20 -0.64 -10.09 4.46
N THR A 21 -1.63 -9.25 4.17
CA THR A 21 -1.54 -7.80 4.31
C THR A 21 -2.86 -7.23 4.82
N HIS A 22 -2.96 -5.92 4.97
CA HIS A 22 -4.15 -5.25 5.49
C HIS A 22 -5.36 -5.33 4.53
N GLU A 23 -6.58 -5.14 5.07
CA GLU A 23 -7.85 -5.33 4.36
C GLU A 23 -8.02 -4.45 3.10
N ASN A 24 -7.51 -3.22 3.13
CA ASN A 24 -7.61 -2.27 2.02
C ASN A 24 -6.25 -2.01 1.38
N PRO A 25 -5.67 -3.02 0.70
CA PRO A 25 -4.29 -2.99 0.28
C PRO A 25 -4.05 -1.93 -0.79
N ASP A 26 -3.01 -1.16 -0.60
CA ASP A 26 -2.49 -0.22 -1.57
C ASP A 26 -1.35 -0.82 -2.41
N GLY A 27 -0.56 0.01 -3.07
CA GLY A 27 0.52 -0.48 -3.91
C GLY A 27 1.71 -1.00 -3.13
N ASP A 28 1.96 -0.51 -1.91
CA ASP A 28 3.06 -1.01 -1.08
C ASP A 28 2.70 -2.38 -0.51
N ALA A 29 1.49 -2.52 0.04
CA ALA A 29 0.97 -3.79 0.53
C ALA A 29 1.00 -4.90 -0.55
N VAL A 30 0.46 -4.62 -1.74
CA VAL A 30 0.42 -5.59 -2.85
C VAL A 30 1.81 -5.83 -3.42
N GLY A 31 2.58 -4.78 -3.67
CA GLY A 31 3.92 -4.86 -4.25
C GLY A 31 4.87 -5.65 -3.36
N THR A 32 4.93 -5.31 -2.08
CA THR A 32 5.81 -5.96 -1.11
C THR A 32 5.42 -7.42 -0.86
N SER A 33 4.10 -7.72 -0.77
CA SER A 33 3.61 -9.11 -0.66
C SER A 33 4.01 -9.95 -1.87
N LEU A 34 3.84 -9.44 -3.10
CA LEU A 34 4.23 -10.15 -4.32
C LEU A 34 5.75 -10.26 -4.49
N ALA A 35 6.51 -9.26 -4.03
CA ALA A 35 7.97 -9.33 -4.02
C ALA A 35 8.45 -10.49 -3.15
N LEU A 36 7.92 -10.61 -1.93
CA LEU A 36 8.24 -11.70 -1.02
C LEU A 36 7.80 -13.05 -1.61
N TYR A 37 6.57 -13.14 -2.13
CA TYR A 37 6.06 -14.34 -2.78
C TYR A 37 7.01 -14.84 -3.89
N ASN A 38 7.34 -13.96 -4.84
CA ASN A 38 8.22 -14.31 -5.96
C ASN A 38 9.64 -14.68 -5.48
N ALA A 39 10.17 -14.00 -4.45
CA ALA A 39 11.47 -14.32 -3.88
C ALA A 39 11.49 -15.70 -3.22
N LEU A 40 10.46 -16.05 -2.46
CA LEU A 40 10.32 -17.37 -1.83
C LEU A 40 10.14 -18.49 -2.88
N LYS A 41 9.35 -18.23 -3.93
CA LYS A 41 9.21 -19.18 -5.06
C LYS A 41 10.54 -19.40 -5.77
N LEU A 42 11.28 -18.33 -6.06
CA LEU A 42 12.61 -18.42 -6.68
C LEU A 42 13.62 -19.17 -5.79
N TYR A 43 13.52 -18.99 -4.47
CA TYR A 43 14.33 -19.71 -3.49
C TYR A 43 14.01 -21.20 -3.37
N GLY A 44 12.87 -21.64 -3.92
CA GLY A 44 12.46 -23.07 -3.93
C GLY A 44 11.35 -23.42 -2.93
N LYS A 45 10.74 -22.44 -2.27
CA LYS A 45 9.56 -22.67 -1.44
C LYS A 45 8.33 -22.89 -2.34
N ASN A 46 7.81 -24.11 -2.37
CA ASN A 46 6.74 -24.47 -3.30
C ASN A 46 5.34 -24.22 -2.76
N ASN A 47 5.17 -24.31 -1.45
CA ASN A 47 3.88 -24.15 -0.78
C ASN A 47 3.81 -22.76 -0.09
N VAL A 48 3.62 -21.74 -0.91
CA VAL A 48 3.49 -20.34 -0.49
C VAL A 48 2.20 -19.80 -1.05
N ASP A 49 1.34 -19.30 -0.18
CA ASP A 49 0.11 -18.60 -0.53
C ASP A 49 0.28 -17.10 -0.27
N VAL A 50 -0.27 -16.28 -1.15
CA VAL A 50 -0.47 -14.85 -0.94
C VAL A 50 -1.97 -14.58 -0.97
N ILE A 51 -2.52 -14.08 0.14
CA ILE A 51 -3.97 -13.89 0.28
C ILE A 51 -4.28 -12.40 0.39
N ILE A 52 -4.98 -11.89 -0.63
CA ILE A 52 -5.44 -10.51 -0.72
C ILE A 52 -6.88 -10.53 -1.27
N PRO A 53 -7.92 -10.55 -0.41
CA PRO A 53 -9.31 -10.76 -0.83
C PRO A 53 -9.80 -9.74 -1.84
N GLU A 54 -9.43 -8.47 -1.69
CA GLU A 54 -9.87 -7.33 -2.50
C GLU A 54 -8.67 -6.62 -3.17
N CYS A 55 -7.84 -7.39 -3.91
CA CYS A 55 -6.70 -6.81 -4.63
C CYS A 55 -7.16 -5.81 -5.70
N PRO A 56 -6.67 -4.57 -5.69
CA PRO A 56 -7.02 -3.58 -6.70
C PRO A 56 -6.52 -3.99 -8.10
N LYS A 57 -7.40 -3.87 -9.09
CA LYS A 57 -7.11 -4.26 -10.49
C LYS A 57 -5.92 -3.51 -11.11
N THR A 58 -5.63 -2.32 -10.60
CA THR A 58 -4.47 -1.51 -11.01
C THR A 58 -3.16 -2.28 -10.90
N PHE A 59 -3.06 -3.24 -9.97
CA PHE A 59 -1.85 -4.03 -9.73
C PHE A 59 -1.83 -5.39 -10.46
N ASN A 60 -2.83 -5.70 -11.29
CA ASN A 60 -2.88 -6.96 -12.06
C ASN A 60 -1.70 -7.15 -13.04
N PHE A 61 -0.95 -6.09 -13.33
CA PHE A 61 0.24 -6.19 -14.18
C PHE A 61 1.48 -6.68 -13.44
N LEU A 62 1.44 -6.77 -12.10
CA LEU A 62 2.58 -7.21 -11.30
C LEU A 62 2.87 -8.69 -11.48
N PRO A 63 4.15 -9.08 -11.56
CA PRO A 63 4.54 -10.48 -11.54
C PRO A 63 3.99 -11.21 -10.31
N GLY A 64 3.34 -12.36 -10.55
CA GLY A 64 2.70 -13.14 -9.49
C GLY A 64 1.28 -12.71 -9.12
N SER A 65 0.73 -11.65 -9.71
CA SER A 65 -0.63 -11.18 -9.39
C SER A 65 -1.72 -12.21 -9.69
N SER A 66 -1.52 -13.11 -10.67
CA SER A 66 -2.43 -14.22 -10.95
C SER A 66 -2.48 -15.28 -9.85
N GLU A 67 -1.48 -15.32 -8.99
CA GLU A 67 -1.35 -16.28 -7.88
C GLU A 67 -1.99 -15.77 -6.58
N ILE A 68 -2.44 -14.50 -6.56
CA ILE A 68 -3.15 -13.94 -5.43
C ILE A 68 -4.45 -14.71 -5.22
N LYS A 69 -4.64 -15.21 -4.01
CA LYS A 69 -5.86 -15.88 -3.57
C LYS A 69 -6.77 -14.92 -2.81
N LYS A 70 -8.07 -15.09 -2.95
CA LYS A 70 -9.05 -14.39 -2.10
C LYS A 70 -9.20 -15.06 -0.76
N GLU A 71 -9.04 -16.38 -0.74
CA GLU A 71 -9.14 -17.25 0.45
C GLU A 71 -8.26 -18.48 0.25
N SER A 72 -8.02 -19.21 1.32
CA SER A 72 -7.33 -20.50 1.29
C SER A 72 -8.03 -21.50 2.20
N ASN A 73 -8.10 -22.75 1.75
CA ASN A 73 -8.63 -23.88 2.52
C ASN A 73 -7.60 -24.48 3.50
N VAL A 74 -6.37 -24.01 3.49
CA VAL A 74 -5.36 -24.42 4.47
C VAL A 74 -5.76 -23.84 5.83
N GLU A 75 -5.99 -24.70 6.82
CA GLU A 75 -6.40 -24.28 8.15
C GLU A 75 -5.23 -23.68 8.93
N ASN A 76 -4.10 -24.39 8.97
CA ASN A 76 -2.91 -23.98 9.71
C ASN A 76 -1.70 -23.94 8.78
N TYR A 77 -0.99 -22.82 8.80
CA TYR A 77 0.30 -22.68 8.14
C TYR A 77 1.43 -22.85 9.14
N ASP A 78 2.58 -23.33 8.69
CA ASP A 78 3.78 -23.34 9.54
C ASP A 78 4.26 -21.93 9.83
N LEU A 79 4.09 -21.03 8.86
CA LEU A 79 4.54 -19.66 8.95
C LEU A 79 3.53 -18.69 8.30
N ALA A 80 3.08 -17.69 9.05
CA ALA A 80 2.34 -16.55 8.54
C ALA A 80 3.20 -15.29 8.58
N ILE A 81 3.28 -14.58 7.46
CA ILE A 81 4.04 -13.33 7.34
C ILE A 81 3.06 -12.20 7.01
N ALA A 82 2.84 -11.30 7.96
CA ALA A 82 2.11 -10.06 7.73
C ALA A 82 3.07 -9.00 7.17
N VAL A 83 2.68 -8.40 6.06
CA VAL A 83 3.47 -7.41 5.33
C VAL A 83 2.68 -6.11 5.27
N ASP A 84 3.34 -5.01 5.57
CA ASP A 84 2.74 -3.67 5.50
C ASP A 84 1.45 -3.56 6.34
N CYS A 85 1.57 -3.90 7.61
CA CYS A 85 0.43 -4.00 8.51
C CYS A 85 0.80 -3.51 9.91
N ALA A 86 0.29 -2.35 10.31
CA ALA A 86 0.64 -1.70 11.57
C ALA A 86 0.08 -2.41 12.81
N SER A 87 -0.99 -3.17 12.67
CA SER A 87 -1.62 -3.86 13.79
C SER A 87 -2.36 -5.14 13.34
N PHE A 88 -2.54 -6.03 14.30
CA PHE A 88 -3.31 -7.26 14.09
C PHE A 88 -4.74 -7.00 13.58
N ASP A 89 -5.39 -5.93 14.06
CA ASP A 89 -6.75 -5.58 13.65
C ASP A 89 -6.86 -5.20 12.17
N MET A 90 -5.77 -4.71 11.55
CA MET A 90 -5.76 -4.38 10.13
C MET A 90 -5.84 -5.61 9.22
N LEU A 91 -5.51 -6.80 9.73
CA LEU A 91 -5.69 -8.07 9.01
C LEU A 91 -7.17 -8.43 8.84
N ASN A 92 -8.05 -7.90 9.71
CA ASN A 92 -9.50 -8.11 9.68
C ASN A 92 -9.89 -9.58 9.43
N GLY A 93 -10.55 -9.91 8.33
CA GLY A 93 -10.98 -11.27 7.98
C GLY A 93 -9.84 -12.30 7.83
N LEU A 94 -8.57 -11.85 7.76
CA LEU A 94 -7.38 -12.71 7.69
C LEU A 94 -6.71 -12.95 9.05
N SER A 95 -7.16 -12.29 10.13
CA SER A 95 -6.57 -12.36 11.47
C SER A 95 -6.45 -13.82 11.96
N LYS A 96 -7.48 -14.61 11.72
CA LYS A 96 -7.47 -16.03 12.12
C LYS A 96 -6.38 -16.86 11.41
N LYS A 97 -6.11 -16.59 10.13
CA LYS A 97 -5.03 -17.27 9.40
C LYS A 97 -3.65 -16.91 9.93
N PHE A 98 -3.49 -15.71 10.45
CA PHE A 98 -2.26 -15.27 11.09
C PHE A 98 -2.11 -15.91 12.48
N GLU A 99 -3.17 -15.86 13.31
CA GLU A 99 -3.17 -16.36 14.68
C GLU A 99 -3.00 -17.88 14.77
N ASP A 100 -3.64 -18.62 13.84
CA ASP A 100 -3.60 -20.11 13.83
C ASP A 100 -2.28 -20.66 13.25
N ALA A 101 -1.39 -19.82 12.71
CA ALA A 101 -0.08 -20.27 12.20
C ALA A 101 0.85 -20.68 13.36
N THR A 102 1.74 -21.65 13.08
CA THR A 102 2.70 -22.13 14.11
C THR A 102 3.69 -21.04 14.51
N THR A 103 4.11 -20.20 13.57
CA THR A 103 4.99 -19.05 13.77
C THR A 103 4.46 -17.86 13.01
N THR A 104 4.57 -16.67 13.60
CA THR A 104 4.10 -15.42 13.01
C THR A 104 5.24 -14.42 12.85
N VAL A 105 5.25 -13.74 11.70
CA VAL A 105 6.24 -12.71 11.36
C VAL A 105 5.53 -11.45 10.89
N VAL A 106 6.06 -10.29 11.27
CA VAL A 106 5.64 -8.99 10.78
C VAL A 106 6.84 -8.31 10.10
N ILE A 107 6.63 -7.81 8.88
CA ILE A 107 7.59 -6.96 8.16
C ILE A 107 6.85 -5.69 7.77
N ASP A 108 7.26 -4.54 8.34
CA ASP A 108 6.47 -3.31 8.25
C ASP A 108 7.34 -2.05 8.38
N HIS A 109 6.78 -0.89 8.04
CA HIS A 109 7.41 0.41 8.19
C HIS A 109 6.60 1.41 9.04
N HIS A 110 5.40 1.06 9.48
CA HIS A 110 4.57 1.98 10.26
C HIS A 110 5.13 2.27 11.65
N GLY A 111 5.28 3.54 12.00
CA GLY A 111 5.73 3.97 13.34
C GLY A 111 4.76 3.61 14.47
N THR A 112 3.51 3.31 14.12
CA THR A 112 2.45 2.88 15.07
C THR A 112 2.36 1.36 15.22
N ASN A 113 3.29 0.59 14.60
CA ASN A 113 3.25 -0.87 14.68
C ASN A 113 3.34 -1.36 16.12
N ASN A 114 2.42 -2.24 16.51
CA ASN A 114 2.34 -2.79 17.86
C ASN A 114 3.10 -4.12 18.06
N MET A 115 3.94 -4.51 17.10
CA MET A 115 4.82 -5.69 17.18
C MET A 115 4.07 -7.00 17.47
N PHE A 116 3.01 -7.28 16.72
CA PHE A 116 2.04 -8.35 17.00
C PHE A 116 2.45 -9.75 16.53
N GLY A 117 3.60 -9.92 15.88
CA GLY A 117 4.16 -11.21 15.49
C GLY A 117 5.14 -11.78 16.52
N ASP A 118 5.44 -13.07 16.44
CA ASP A 118 6.53 -13.70 17.21
C ASP A 118 7.88 -13.07 16.85
N TYR A 119 8.07 -12.73 15.58
CA TYR A 119 9.22 -11.98 15.08
C TYR A 119 8.76 -10.77 14.30
N ASN A 120 9.31 -9.61 14.62
CA ASN A 120 8.93 -8.35 14.00
C ASN A 120 10.17 -7.65 13.44
N PHE A 121 10.15 -7.33 12.17
CA PHE A 121 11.16 -6.50 11.51
C PHE A 121 10.47 -5.24 10.98
N VAL A 122 10.52 -4.20 11.81
CA VAL A 122 9.83 -2.92 11.56
C VAL A 122 10.87 -1.80 11.51
N ASN A 123 10.79 -0.96 10.47
CA ASN A 123 11.63 0.22 10.33
C ASN A 123 10.79 1.46 10.05
N PRO A 124 10.46 2.26 11.08
CA PRO A 124 9.65 3.47 10.93
C PRO A 124 10.30 4.61 10.13
N ASP A 125 11.62 4.54 9.94
CA ASP A 125 12.34 5.55 9.15
C ASP A 125 12.30 5.27 7.64
N ALA A 126 11.83 4.09 7.24
CA ALA A 126 11.65 3.75 5.84
C ALA A 126 10.35 4.35 5.29
N PRO A 127 10.38 5.02 4.13
CA PRO A 127 9.18 5.63 3.55
C PRO A 127 8.20 4.61 2.93
N ALA A 128 8.59 3.33 2.83
CA ALA A 128 7.78 2.26 2.28
C ALA A 128 8.20 0.90 2.86
N CYS A 129 7.24 0.00 3.07
CA CYS A 129 7.52 -1.38 3.47
C CYS A 129 8.35 -2.12 2.42
N ALA A 130 8.25 -1.75 1.15
CA ALA A 130 9.09 -2.27 0.07
C ALA A 130 10.60 -2.03 0.32
N GLU A 131 11.00 -0.91 0.95
CA GLU A 131 12.41 -0.69 1.32
C GLU A 131 12.85 -1.61 2.46
N VAL A 132 11.99 -1.79 3.46
CA VAL A 132 12.21 -2.76 4.54
C VAL A 132 12.37 -4.17 3.97
N MET A 133 11.55 -4.53 2.98
CA MET A 133 11.63 -5.82 2.30
C MET A 133 12.93 -5.98 1.49
N ILE A 134 13.44 -4.93 0.83
CA ILE A 134 14.74 -4.98 0.14
C ILE A 134 15.85 -5.35 1.13
N VAL A 135 15.85 -4.73 2.30
CA VAL A 135 16.82 -5.03 3.37
C VAL A 135 16.67 -6.47 3.84
N ALA A 136 15.44 -6.93 4.09
CA ALA A 136 15.17 -8.31 4.51
C ALA A 136 15.64 -9.33 3.48
N LEU A 137 15.25 -9.18 2.21
CA LEU A 137 15.67 -10.09 1.13
C LEU A 137 17.19 -10.12 0.95
N SER A 138 17.84 -8.96 1.08
CA SER A 138 19.31 -8.87 1.02
C SER A 138 19.97 -9.61 2.18
N ALA A 139 19.45 -9.47 3.41
CA ALA A 139 19.95 -10.20 4.59
C ALA A 139 19.73 -11.72 4.46
N PHE A 140 18.63 -12.15 3.87
CA PHE A 140 18.33 -13.54 3.55
C PHE A 140 19.17 -14.08 2.38
N LYS A 141 19.92 -13.22 1.70
CA LYS A 141 20.68 -13.53 0.48
C LYS A 141 19.80 -14.10 -0.63
N LEU A 142 18.53 -13.68 -0.68
CA LEU A 142 17.60 -13.99 -1.74
C LEU A 142 17.84 -13.06 -2.93
N GLU A 143 17.77 -13.63 -4.13
CA GLU A 143 17.98 -12.85 -5.34
C GLU A 143 16.80 -11.89 -5.58
N ILE A 144 17.11 -10.62 -5.83
CA ILE A 144 16.16 -9.65 -6.37
C ILE A 144 16.39 -9.55 -7.88
N ASN A 145 15.59 -10.25 -8.64
CA ASN A 145 15.57 -10.17 -10.11
C ASN A 145 14.66 -9.02 -10.58
N LYS A 146 14.48 -8.90 -11.91
CA LYS A 146 13.63 -7.86 -12.51
C LYS A 146 12.17 -7.93 -12.04
N GLU A 147 11.62 -9.12 -11.89
CA GLU A 147 10.21 -9.34 -11.53
C GLU A 147 9.95 -8.92 -10.09
N ILE A 148 10.78 -9.40 -9.16
CA ILE A 148 10.74 -9.01 -7.75
C ILE A 148 10.96 -7.50 -7.61
N GLY A 149 11.96 -6.97 -8.31
CA GLY A 149 12.26 -5.54 -8.31
C GLY A 149 11.13 -4.67 -8.85
N THR A 150 10.32 -5.17 -9.82
CA THR A 150 9.15 -4.44 -10.31
C THR A 150 8.08 -4.32 -9.22
N CYS A 151 7.85 -5.39 -8.46
CA CYS A 151 6.92 -5.39 -7.33
C CYS A 151 7.38 -4.41 -6.23
N LEU A 152 8.66 -4.46 -5.84
CA LEU A 152 9.24 -3.54 -4.85
C LEU A 152 9.17 -2.07 -5.30
N LEU A 153 9.43 -1.80 -6.59
CA LEU A 153 9.34 -0.45 -7.11
C LEU A 153 7.91 0.11 -7.05
N VAL A 154 6.89 -0.73 -7.21
CA VAL A 154 5.49 -0.28 -7.03
C VAL A 154 5.25 0.18 -5.61
N GLY A 155 5.69 -0.58 -4.60
CA GLY A 155 5.58 -0.16 -3.21
C GLY A 155 6.27 1.19 -2.96
N ILE A 156 7.54 1.32 -3.37
CA ILE A 156 8.28 2.58 -3.20
C ILE A 156 7.56 3.75 -3.89
N ILE A 157 7.07 3.57 -5.13
CA ILE A 157 6.40 4.64 -5.89
C ILE A 157 5.08 5.06 -5.22
N THR A 158 4.29 4.11 -4.72
CA THR A 158 2.99 4.43 -4.11
C THR A 158 3.15 5.17 -2.81
N ASP A 159 3.94 4.66 -1.89
CA ASP A 159 4.09 5.22 -0.55
C ASP A 159 4.90 6.52 -0.52
N THR A 160 5.79 6.71 -1.47
CA THR A 160 6.49 8.00 -1.63
C THR A 160 5.72 9.01 -2.46
N GLY A 161 4.51 8.67 -2.95
CA GLY A 161 3.75 9.51 -3.89
C GLY A 161 4.53 9.84 -5.15
N GLY A 162 5.35 8.89 -5.64
CA GLY A 162 6.26 9.10 -6.76
C GLY A 162 7.46 9.98 -6.40
N PHE A 163 8.01 9.79 -5.21
CA PHE A 163 9.16 10.51 -4.64
C PHE A 163 8.88 11.97 -4.23
N LYS A 164 7.61 12.33 -4.00
CA LYS A 164 7.20 13.69 -3.62
C LYS A 164 7.12 13.91 -2.11
N TYR A 165 6.90 12.86 -1.32
CA TYR A 165 6.65 13.00 0.12
C TYR A 165 7.93 13.17 0.92
N GLN A 166 7.82 13.82 2.09
CA GLN A 166 8.97 14.19 2.93
C GLN A 166 9.80 13.01 3.44
N GLY A 167 9.22 11.82 3.55
CA GLY A 167 9.92 10.61 3.99
C GLY A 167 10.95 10.05 3.00
N VAL A 168 11.05 10.61 1.77
CA VAL A 168 12.01 10.15 0.75
C VAL A 168 13.45 10.47 1.18
N THR A 169 14.32 9.46 1.17
CA THR A 169 15.72 9.56 1.61
C THR A 169 16.70 9.31 0.45
N ALA A 170 18.00 9.48 0.71
CA ALA A 170 19.04 9.09 -0.24
C ALA A 170 19.03 7.58 -0.51
N GLU A 171 18.79 6.78 0.54
CA GLU A 171 18.68 5.34 0.49
C GLU A 171 17.54 4.88 -0.44
N THR A 172 16.40 5.59 -0.43
CA THR A 172 15.29 5.36 -1.38
C THR A 172 15.81 5.37 -2.83
N PHE A 173 16.58 6.40 -3.20
CA PHE A 173 17.16 6.50 -4.54
C PHE A 173 18.24 5.45 -4.81
N GLU A 174 19.02 5.06 -3.81
CA GLU A 174 20.00 3.98 -3.94
C GLU A 174 19.31 2.63 -4.20
N PHE A 175 18.23 2.33 -3.49
CA PHE A 175 17.42 1.15 -3.76
C PHE A 175 16.84 1.18 -5.17
N VAL A 176 16.25 2.28 -5.59
CA VAL A 176 15.70 2.43 -6.95
C VAL A 176 16.81 2.29 -8.00
N ALA A 177 18.00 2.87 -7.78
CA ALA A 177 19.15 2.68 -8.67
C ALA A 177 19.59 1.20 -8.73
N GLY A 178 19.54 0.49 -7.60
CA GLY A 178 19.75 -0.96 -7.55
C GLY A 178 18.76 -1.74 -8.40
N LEU A 179 17.47 -1.40 -8.29
CA LEU A 179 16.40 -2.03 -9.08
C LEU A 179 16.56 -1.73 -10.59
N LEU A 180 16.93 -0.51 -10.96
CA LEU A 180 17.25 -0.15 -12.37
C LEU A 180 18.38 -1.01 -12.94
N ARG A 181 19.46 -1.27 -12.17
CA ARG A 181 20.55 -2.17 -12.58
C ARG A 181 20.09 -3.60 -12.79
N LYS A 182 19.00 -4.02 -12.15
CA LYS A 182 18.33 -5.33 -12.36
C LYS A 182 17.39 -5.34 -13.59
N GLY A 183 17.28 -4.22 -14.30
CA GLY A 183 16.46 -4.09 -15.52
C GLY A 183 15.00 -3.74 -15.27
N VAL A 184 14.66 -3.28 -14.06
CA VAL A 184 13.31 -2.76 -13.76
C VAL A 184 13.06 -1.50 -14.58
N ASN A 185 11.88 -1.38 -15.18
CA ASN A 185 11.49 -0.23 -15.98
C ASN A 185 10.71 0.79 -15.14
N VAL A 186 11.42 1.74 -14.55
CA VAL A 186 10.81 2.78 -13.70
C VAL A 186 9.75 3.59 -14.47
N SER A 187 10.04 3.97 -15.72
CA SER A 187 9.10 4.80 -16.51
C SER A 187 7.77 4.08 -16.78
N ASP A 188 7.81 2.80 -17.16
CA ASP A 188 6.60 2.01 -17.42
C ASP A 188 5.83 1.74 -16.12
N THR A 189 6.54 1.40 -15.04
CA THR A 189 5.94 1.17 -13.72
C THR A 189 5.28 2.43 -13.19
N TYR A 190 5.99 3.55 -13.20
CA TYR A 190 5.47 4.86 -12.77
C TYR A 190 4.19 5.24 -13.54
N ARG A 191 4.23 5.09 -14.87
CA ARG A 191 3.08 5.38 -15.72
C ARG A 191 1.87 4.53 -15.37
N LYS A 192 2.06 3.22 -15.17
CA LYS A 192 0.97 2.29 -14.84
C LYS A 192 0.35 2.58 -13.48
N VAL A 193 1.17 2.94 -12.50
CA VAL A 193 0.73 3.14 -11.11
C VAL A 193 0.10 4.51 -10.90
N LEU A 194 0.75 5.58 -11.38
CA LEU A 194 0.38 6.95 -11.03
C LEU A 194 -0.28 7.76 -12.15
N GLN A 195 -0.12 7.36 -13.42
CA GLN A 195 -0.57 8.20 -14.54
C GLN A 195 -1.75 7.61 -15.31
N VAL A 196 -1.82 6.28 -15.43
CA VAL A 196 -2.91 5.65 -16.18
C VAL A 196 -4.16 5.61 -15.32
N LYS A 197 -5.20 6.30 -15.78
CA LYS A 197 -6.53 6.28 -15.17
C LYS A 197 -7.51 5.54 -16.08
N THR A 198 -8.48 4.88 -15.49
CA THR A 198 -9.64 4.39 -16.24
C THR A 198 -10.42 5.55 -16.83
N LYS A 199 -11.21 5.31 -17.87
CA LYS A 199 -12.06 6.37 -18.42
C LYS A 199 -13.08 6.85 -17.37
N SER A 200 -13.60 5.95 -16.55
CA SER A 200 -14.52 6.28 -15.45
C SER A 200 -13.85 7.15 -14.38
N ALA A 201 -12.62 6.83 -13.94
CA ALA A 201 -11.85 7.64 -13.02
C ALA A 201 -11.55 9.05 -13.60
N PHE A 202 -11.21 9.12 -14.89
CA PHE A 202 -11.00 10.40 -15.55
C PHE A 202 -12.27 11.27 -15.57
N GLU A 203 -13.43 10.69 -15.92
CA GLU A 203 -14.71 11.42 -15.95
C GLU A 203 -15.15 11.85 -14.54
N LEU A 204 -14.94 10.99 -13.54
CA LEU A 204 -15.22 11.31 -12.13
C LEU A 204 -14.34 12.47 -11.65
N THR A 205 -13.03 12.40 -11.96
CA THR A 205 -12.06 13.48 -11.68
C THR A 205 -12.47 14.79 -12.36
N ARG A 206 -12.93 14.73 -13.62
CA ARG A 206 -13.41 15.90 -14.36
C ARG A 206 -14.65 16.51 -13.70
N ALA A 207 -15.58 15.69 -13.23
CA ALA A 207 -16.78 16.18 -12.53
C ALA A 207 -16.40 16.89 -11.22
N ALA A 208 -15.47 16.30 -10.45
CA ALA A 208 -14.95 16.92 -9.24
C ALA A 208 -14.25 18.26 -9.53
N ASN A 209 -13.39 18.32 -10.55
CA ASN A 209 -12.72 19.55 -10.96
C ASN A 209 -13.68 20.69 -11.31
N ASN A 210 -14.78 20.37 -11.99
CA ASN A 210 -15.81 21.37 -12.36
C ASN A 210 -16.59 21.91 -11.14
N ARG A 211 -16.47 21.27 -9.97
CA ARG A 211 -17.16 21.63 -8.73
C ARG A 211 -16.22 22.19 -7.66
N ILE A 212 -14.96 22.43 -8.02
CA ILE A 212 -14.02 23.02 -7.05
C ILE A 212 -14.49 24.42 -6.67
N GLU A 213 -14.60 24.65 -5.37
CA GLU A 213 -14.87 25.94 -4.75
C GLU A 213 -13.77 26.29 -3.76
N PHE A 214 -13.56 27.59 -3.55
CA PHE A 214 -12.51 28.10 -2.67
C PHE A 214 -13.10 28.94 -1.55
N PHE A 215 -12.53 28.78 -0.36
CA PHE A 215 -12.88 29.50 0.86
C PHE A 215 -11.62 30.11 1.51
N GLU A 216 -11.82 31.03 2.47
CA GLU A 216 -10.74 31.65 3.24
C GLU A 216 -9.65 32.26 2.34
N ASP A 217 -10.05 33.17 1.45
CA ASP A 217 -9.13 33.80 0.49
C ASP A 217 -8.33 32.81 -0.36
N GLY A 218 -8.95 31.69 -0.72
CA GLY A 218 -8.33 30.67 -1.56
C GLY A 218 -7.45 29.66 -0.82
N LYS A 219 -7.42 29.70 0.51
CA LYS A 219 -6.60 28.77 1.32
C LYS A 219 -7.23 27.38 1.47
N ILE A 220 -8.53 27.27 1.27
CA ILE A 220 -9.26 26.00 1.38
C ILE A 220 -9.89 25.71 0.01
N ALA A 221 -9.59 24.57 -0.56
CA ALA A 221 -10.26 24.04 -1.73
C ALA A 221 -11.21 22.90 -1.32
N TYR A 222 -12.41 22.89 -1.88
CA TYR A 222 -13.44 21.91 -1.60
C TYR A 222 -14.02 21.37 -2.90
N THR A 223 -14.23 20.05 -2.96
CA THR A 223 -14.95 19.42 -4.06
C THR A 223 -15.69 18.17 -3.61
N TYR A 224 -16.57 17.65 -4.47
CA TYR A 224 -17.35 16.46 -4.16
C TYR A 224 -17.73 15.63 -5.38
N VAL A 225 -18.08 14.37 -5.13
CA VAL A 225 -18.73 13.45 -6.07
C VAL A 225 -19.91 12.75 -5.41
N THR A 226 -20.97 12.49 -6.20
CA THR A 226 -22.20 11.87 -5.76
C THR A 226 -22.34 10.43 -6.24
N LEU A 227 -23.27 9.65 -5.68
CA LEU A 227 -23.62 8.33 -6.21
C LEU A 227 -24.12 8.40 -7.67
N GLU A 228 -24.81 9.48 -8.04
CA GLU A 228 -25.23 9.70 -9.42
C GLU A 228 -24.05 9.83 -10.38
N ASP A 229 -22.94 10.47 -9.96
CA ASP A 229 -21.71 10.55 -10.76
C ASP A 229 -21.09 9.15 -10.97
N TYR A 230 -21.06 8.32 -9.91
CA TYR A 230 -20.59 6.93 -10.03
C TYR A 230 -21.44 6.13 -11.02
N GLU A 231 -22.76 6.25 -10.94
CA GLU A 231 -23.67 5.57 -11.87
C GLU A 231 -23.50 6.09 -13.30
N LYS A 232 -23.47 7.40 -13.49
CA LYS A 232 -23.33 8.06 -14.79
C LYS A 232 -22.08 7.69 -15.54
N PHE A 233 -20.95 7.56 -14.83
CA PHE A 233 -19.65 7.26 -15.44
C PHE A 233 -19.27 5.79 -15.37
N ASN A 234 -20.14 4.92 -14.82
CA ASN A 234 -19.84 3.53 -14.51
C ASN A 234 -18.56 3.41 -13.65
N ALA A 235 -18.37 4.35 -12.72
CA ALA A 235 -17.22 4.38 -11.85
C ALA A 235 -17.35 3.33 -10.73
N VAL A 236 -16.22 2.79 -10.32
CA VAL A 236 -16.12 1.77 -9.26
C VAL A 236 -15.39 2.30 -8.04
N ALA A 237 -15.42 1.53 -6.96
CA ALA A 237 -14.59 1.83 -5.80
C ALA A 237 -13.11 1.92 -6.21
N GLY A 238 -12.42 2.99 -5.77
CA GLY A 238 -11.05 3.29 -6.20
C GLY A 238 -10.93 4.35 -7.31
N ASP A 239 -11.91 4.49 -8.18
CA ASP A 239 -11.86 5.50 -9.28
C ASP A 239 -11.81 6.97 -8.78
N HIS A 240 -12.09 7.21 -7.49
CA HIS A 240 -12.00 8.53 -6.86
C HIS A 240 -10.61 8.84 -6.26
N GLU A 241 -9.69 7.88 -6.29
CA GLU A 241 -8.37 8.09 -5.72
C GLU A 241 -7.63 9.25 -6.39
N GLY A 242 -6.93 10.03 -5.56
CA GLY A 242 -6.20 11.22 -6.00
C GLY A 242 -7.08 12.46 -6.25
N ILE A 243 -8.42 12.41 -6.14
CA ILE A 243 -9.26 13.60 -6.30
C ILE A 243 -8.98 14.62 -5.18
N VAL A 244 -8.74 14.16 -3.96
CA VAL A 244 -8.43 15.05 -2.83
C VAL A 244 -7.13 15.84 -3.05
N ASP A 245 -6.18 15.29 -3.79
CA ASP A 245 -4.88 15.94 -4.05
C ASP A 245 -4.99 17.11 -5.03
N ILE A 246 -6.01 17.11 -5.89
CA ILE A 246 -6.20 18.15 -6.90
C ILE A 246 -6.27 19.55 -6.26
N GLY A 247 -7.05 19.69 -5.17
CA GLY A 247 -7.14 20.97 -4.46
C GLY A 247 -5.83 21.36 -3.82
N ARG A 248 -5.10 20.41 -3.24
CA ARG A 248 -3.81 20.65 -2.60
C ARG A 248 -2.74 21.12 -3.59
N ASP A 249 -2.79 20.65 -4.82
CA ASP A 249 -1.82 20.99 -5.87
C ASP A 249 -2.07 22.38 -6.50
N ILE A 250 -3.08 23.14 -6.02
CA ILE A 250 -3.37 24.51 -6.48
C ILE A 250 -2.57 25.51 -5.65
N GLU A 251 -1.91 26.46 -6.31
CA GLU A 251 -1.10 27.50 -5.65
C GLU A 251 -1.92 28.29 -4.63
N GLY A 252 -1.41 28.40 -3.40
CA GLY A 252 -2.04 29.14 -2.31
C GLY A 252 -3.03 28.35 -1.46
N VAL A 253 -3.42 27.17 -1.88
CA VAL A 253 -4.28 26.26 -1.10
C VAL A 253 -3.47 25.61 0.00
N GLU A 254 -3.95 25.68 1.22
CA GLU A 254 -3.39 25.00 2.40
C GLU A 254 -4.12 23.69 2.71
N VAL A 255 -5.47 23.68 2.58
CA VAL A 255 -6.28 22.51 2.89
C VAL A 255 -7.16 22.15 1.70
N SER A 256 -7.12 20.89 1.32
CA SER A 256 -8.02 20.30 0.32
C SER A 256 -9.04 19.38 0.99
N ILE A 257 -10.31 19.56 0.66
CA ILE A 257 -11.44 18.80 1.19
C ILE A 257 -12.13 18.10 0.01
N PHE A 258 -12.22 16.79 0.10
CA PHE A 258 -12.98 15.99 -0.86
C PHE A 258 -14.09 15.21 -0.17
N ILE A 259 -15.33 15.38 -0.62
CA ILE A 259 -16.51 14.69 -0.07
C ILE A 259 -17.04 13.71 -1.12
N ARG A 260 -17.35 12.51 -0.69
CA ARG A 260 -18.02 11.51 -1.53
C ARG A 260 -19.18 10.84 -0.82
N GLU A 261 -20.23 10.56 -1.58
CA GLU A 261 -21.33 9.74 -1.11
C GLU A 261 -20.94 8.26 -1.13
N ILE A 262 -21.32 7.53 -0.08
CA ILE A 262 -21.16 6.07 0.01
C ILE A 262 -22.54 5.45 0.15
N LYS A 263 -22.87 4.54 -0.75
CA LYS A 263 -24.17 3.84 -0.75
C LYS A 263 -24.43 3.17 0.60
N GLY A 264 -25.52 3.58 1.26
CA GLY A 264 -25.95 3.02 2.56
C GLY A 264 -25.14 3.48 3.78
N LYS A 265 -24.08 4.31 3.60
CA LYS A 265 -23.21 4.75 4.71
C LYS A 265 -23.15 6.28 4.88
N GLY A 266 -23.74 7.07 3.95
CA GLY A 266 -23.74 8.54 4.01
C GLY A 266 -22.53 9.17 3.30
N LEU A 267 -21.90 10.16 3.92
CA LEU A 267 -20.79 10.92 3.36
C LEU A 267 -19.46 10.48 3.97
N LYS A 268 -18.43 10.37 3.13
CA LYS A 268 -17.03 10.26 3.58
C LYS A 268 -16.31 11.54 3.18
N VAL A 269 -15.59 12.11 4.14
CA VAL A 269 -14.75 13.29 3.95
C VAL A 269 -13.29 12.83 3.95
N SER A 270 -12.53 13.28 2.96
CA SER A 270 -11.08 13.13 2.89
C SER A 270 -10.44 14.51 2.97
N LEU A 271 -9.42 14.64 3.79
CA LEU A 271 -8.69 15.87 4.01
C LEU A 271 -7.23 15.70 3.62
N ARG A 272 -6.63 16.75 3.07
CA ARG A 272 -5.18 16.86 2.86
C ARG A 272 -4.75 18.27 3.17
N SER A 273 -3.55 18.43 3.71
CA SER A 273 -2.92 19.74 3.92
C SER A 273 -1.54 19.79 3.29
N ASN A 274 -1.02 20.99 3.14
CA ASN A 274 0.36 21.19 2.72
C ASN A 274 1.30 21.27 3.94
N ASP A 275 1.33 22.39 4.67
CA ASP A 275 2.38 22.58 5.67
C ASP A 275 1.90 23.06 7.05
N LYS A 276 0.74 23.75 7.14
CA LYS A 276 0.38 24.56 8.33
C LYS A 276 -0.75 23.98 9.17
N VAL A 277 -1.55 23.09 8.60
CA VAL A 277 -2.74 22.56 9.25
C VAL A 277 -2.62 21.07 9.43
N ASN A 278 -2.68 20.61 10.70
CA ASN A 278 -2.75 19.16 10.97
C ASN A 278 -4.18 18.67 10.76
N VAL A 279 -4.43 18.09 9.59
CA VAL A 279 -5.77 17.59 9.24
C VAL A 279 -6.14 16.28 9.95
N ASP A 280 -5.16 15.56 10.50
CA ASP A 280 -5.42 14.36 11.30
C ASP A 280 -6.12 14.75 12.62
N GLU A 281 -5.65 15.79 13.30
CA GLU A 281 -6.34 16.32 14.50
C GLU A 281 -7.80 16.70 14.21
N ILE A 282 -8.06 17.28 13.03
CA ILE A 282 -9.42 17.62 12.62
C ILE A 282 -10.23 16.33 12.39
N ALA A 283 -9.67 15.35 11.69
CA ALA A 283 -10.34 14.09 11.41
C ALA A 283 -10.71 13.34 12.70
N LEU A 284 -9.80 13.32 13.69
CA LEU A 284 -10.02 12.68 15.00
C LEU A 284 -11.24 13.28 15.74
N LEU A 285 -11.50 14.57 15.63
CA LEU A 285 -12.68 15.22 16.24
C LEU A 285 -14.01 14.69 15.71
N TYR A 286 -13.99 14.13 14.50
CA TYR A 286 -15.18 13.57 13.83
C TYR A 286 -15.15 12.04 13.76
N GLY A 287 -14.30 11.37 14.55
CA GLY A 287 -14.20 9.92 14.59
C GLY A 287 -13.48 9.31 13.37
N GLY A 288 -12.71 10.11 12.67
CA GLY A 288 -11.78 9.70 11.62
C GLY A 288 -10.35 9.54 12.15
N GLY A 289 -9.38 9.52 11.24
CA GLY A 289 -7.96 9.45 11.50
C GLY A 289 -7.17 9.36 10.20
N GLY A 290 -5.85 9.46 10.27
CA GLY A 290 -4.98 9.42 9.10
C GLY A 290 -3.53 9.73 9.46
N HIS A 291 -2.84 10.34 8.51
CA HIS A 291 -1.51 10.91 8.70
C HIS A 291 -1.62 12.44 8.78
N PRO A 292 -0.72 13.10 9.51
CA PRO A 292 -0.67 14.57 9.59
C PRO A 292 -0.57 15.24 8.24
#